data_08d2e9eaf08260f6ec3589afd16798f6
#
_entry.id   08d2e9eaf08260f6ec3589afd16798f6
#
_cell.length_a   1.000
_cell.length_b   1.000
_cell.length_c   1.000
_cell.angle_alpha   90.00
_cell.angle_beta   90.00
_cell.angle_gamma   90.00
#
_symmetry.space_group_name_H-M   'P 1'
#
loop_
_entity.id
_entity.type
_entity.pdbx_description
1 polymer ?
#
loop_
_entity_poly.entity_id
_entity_poly.type
_entity_poly.pdbx_seq_one_letter_code
_entity_poly.pdbx_strand_id
1 'polypeptide(L)'
;MSEYIPIDEIIGRDIDRFICWPRYDDGTARQRLSQLNELGVESIALGGRHSIQGYPLLGKGHAGVVLKAVKDGKEVALKVRRTDSDRVSLHREAEMLALANKSGVGPVLHGFSEDFIAMERITGPYLGEWMNDFRGDLRELRSVIRVLLEKSRKLDLAGVDHGELTKVKRHFIVTENGSRIIDFESASTERRMQNVTATTQSIFLNARFASQLKTHMRLPDREALINSLSAYKCDMTDKNFDDVLELCNLV
;
A
#
# COMPACT_ATOMS: atom_id res chain seq x y z
N MET A 1 10.27 5.57 -22.72
CA MET A 1 10.83 5.01 -21.46
C MET A 1 11.14 6.18 -20.55
N SER A 2 10.91 6.07 -19.23
CA SER A 2 11.32 7.13 -18.28
C SER A 2 12.85 7.16 -18.23
N GLU A 3 13.45 8.34 -18.35
CA GLU A 3 14.89 8.53 -18.18
C GLU A 3 15.22 8.45 -16.68
N TYR A 4 16.19 7.59 -16.32
CA TYR A 4 16.73 7.53 -14.97
C TYR A 4 17.89 8.49 -14.86
N ILE A 5 17.82 9.43 -13.92
CA ILE A 5 18.82 10.46 -13.67
C ILE A 5 19.66 10.02 -12.47
N PRO A 6 21.00 9.89 -12.60
CA PRO A 6 21.91 9.63 -11.49
C PRO A 6 21.72 10.65 -10.37
N ILE A 7 21.83 10.23 -9.10
CA ILE A 7 21.53 11.12 -7.97
C ILE A 7 22.50 12.29 -7.84
N ASP A 8 23.73 12.19 -8.33
CA ASP A 8 24.71 13.26 -8.42
C ASP A 8 24.40 14.31 -9.52
N GLU A 9 23.52 13.97 -10.47
CA GLU A 9 23.08 14.85 -11.56
C GLU A 9 21.67 15.45 -11.34
N ILE A 10 21.01 15.17 -10.21
CA ILE A 10 19.61 15.57 -9.98
C ILE A 10 19.47 17.10 -9.89
N ILE A 11 20.40 17.78 -9.24
CA ILE A 11 20.31 19.24 -8.99
C ILE A 11 20.27 20.00 -10.32
N GLY A 12 19.28 20.88 -10.45
CA GLY A 12 19.02 21.65 -11.67
C GLY A 12 18.21 20.91 -12.74
N ARG A 13 17.77 19.68 -12.49
CA ARG A 13 16.82 18.93 -13.32
C ARG A 13 15.40 19.05 -12.78
N ASP A 14 14.39 18.87 -13.62
CA ASP A 14 12.98 18.94 -13.19
C ASP A 14 12.63 18.00 -12.03
N ILE A 15 13.38 16.93 -11.86
CA ILE A 15 13.16 15.92 -10.83
C ILE A 15 13.60 16.40 -9.43
N ASP A 16 14.50 17.38 -9.33
CA ASP A 16 15.05 17.87 -8.05
C ASP A 16 13.94 18.41 -7.13
N ARG A 17 12.94 19.06 -7.71
CA ARG A 17 11.77 19.53 -6.96
C ARG A 17 11.04 18.44 -6.19
N PHE A 18 11.10 17.18 -6.66
CA PHE A 18 10.37 16.07 -6.04
C PHE A 18 11.10 15.47 -4.86
N ILE A 19 12.43 15.63 -4.77
CA ILE A 19 13.16 15.27 -3.55
C ILE A 19 12.89 16.26 -2.41
N CYS A 20 12.40 17.49 -2.72
CA CYS A 20 12.03 18.53 -1.75
C CYS A 20 10.57 18.99 -1.90
N TRP A 21 9.68 18.14 -2.46
CA TRP A 21 8.29 18.51 -2.69
C TRP A 21 7.53 18.85 -1.40
N PRO A 22 6.67 19.90 -1.35
CA PRO A 22 6.38 20.85 -2.44
C PRO A 22 7.25 22.10 -2.43
N ARG A 23 8.14 22.28 -1.44
CA ARG A 23 8.96 23.48 -1.28
C ARG A 23 10.43 23.11 -1.42
N TYR A 24 11.00 23.49 -2.57
CA TYR A 24 12.40 23.30 -2.84
C TYR A 24 13.25 24.29 -2.02
N ASP A 25 14.35 23.79 -1.47
CA ASP A 25 15.37 24.54 -0.75
C ASP A 25 16.72 23.84 -0.94
N ASP A 26 17.77 24.59 -1.30
CA ASP A 26 19.09 24.03 -1.61
C ASP A 26 19.74 23.30 -0.43
N GLY A 27 19.54 23.79 0.81
CA GLY A 27 20.06 23.14 2.01
C GLY A 27 19.41 21.79 2.24
N THR A 28 18.07 21.76 2.18
CA THR A 28 17.27 20.53 2.27
C THR A 28 17.62 19.56 1.14
N ALA A 29 17.81 20.05 -0.10
CA ALA A 29 18.17 19.21 -1.23
C ALA A 29 19.51 18.50 -1.01
N ARG A 30 20.54 19.22 -0.55
CA ARG A 30 21.86 18.63 -0.26
C ARG A 30 21.79 17.59 0.86
N GLN A 31 21.07 17.88 1.95
CA GLN A 31 20.86 16.92 3.05
C GLN A 31 20.17 15.65 2.55
N ARG A 32 19.15 15.78 1.71
CA ARG A 32 18.40 14.66 1.15
C ARG A 32 19.22 13.85 0.15
N LEU A 33 20.09 14.51 -0.64
CA LEU A 33 21.05 13.79 -1.49
C LEU A 33 22.04 12.96 -0.68
N SER A 34 22.53 13.46 0.47
CA SER A 34 23.34 12.65 1.38
C SER A 34 22.59 11.41 1.86
N GLN A 35 21.32 11.56 2.28
CA GLN A 35 20.50 10.42 2.69
C GLN A 35 20.29 9.40 1.55
N LEU A 36 20.09 9.86 0.30
CA LEU A 36 19.95 8.98 -0.86
C LEU A 36 21.23 8.19 -1.15
N ASN A 37 22.40 8.86 -1.06
CA ASN A 37 23.70 8.22 -1.19
C ASN A 37 23.93 7.15 -0.10
N GLU A 38 23.65 7.49 1.16
CA GLU A 38 23.77 6.58 2.31
C GLU A 38 22.83 5.38 2.17
N LEU A 39 21.64 5.62 1.60
CA LEU A 39 20.65 4.57 1.33
C LEU A 39 21.03 3.69 0.13
N GLY A 40 22.06 4.07 -0.64
CA GLY A 40 22.52 3.36 -1.83
C GLY A 40 21.57 3.47 -3.03
N VAL A 41 20.81 4.58 -3.12
CA VAL A 41 20.03 4.89 -4.32
C VAL A 41 20.96 5.40 -5.41
N GLU A 42 20.90 4.82 -6.61
CA GLU A 42 21.80 5.12 -7.72
C GLU A 42 21.23 6.21 -8.64
N SER A 43 19.92 6.11 -8.92
CA SER A 43 19.24 7.04 -9.83
C SER A 43 17.75 7.10 -9.53
N ILE A 44 17.10 8.17 -9.98
CA ILE A 44 15.67 8.42 -9.83
C ILE A 44 15.06 8.74 -11.20
N ALA A 45 13.79 8.37 -11.40
CA ALA A 45 13.04 8.71 -12.60
C ALA A 45 11.60 9.13 -12.27
N LEU A 46 11.08 10.03 -13.09
CA LEU A 46 9.65 10.33 -13.14
C LEU A 46 8.94 9.21 -13.92
N GLY A 47 7.74 8.89 -13.51
CA GLY A 47 6.91 7.89 -14.22
C GLY A 47 5.90 7.22 -13.31
N GLY A 48 4.79 6.83 -13.88
CA GLY A 48 3.69 6.21 -13.15
C GLY A 48 2.34 6.75 -13.59
N ARG A 49 1.30 6.37 -12.88
CA ARG A 49 -0.10 6.70 -13.21
C ARG A 49 -0.63 7.96 -12.53
N HIS A 50 0.05 8.43 -11.50
CA HIS A 50 -0.31 9.66 -10.81
C HIS A 50 0.41 10.84 -11.46
N SER A 51 -0.13 12.06 -11.29
CA SER A 51 0.50 13.26 -11.80
C SER A 51 0.45 14.38 -10.77
N ILE A 52 1.53 15.14 -10.69
CA ILE A 52 1.62 16.41 -9.97
C ILE A 52 2.20 17.45 -10.93
N GLN A 53 1.46 18.54 -11.19
CA GLN A 53 1.87 19.61 -12.11
C GLN A 53 2.31 19.11 -13.50
N GLY A 54 1.66 18.04 -14.02
CA GLY A 54 1.99 17.43 -15.32
C GLY A 54 3.10 16.37 -15.27
N TYR A 55 3.83 16.24 -14.16
CA TYR A 55 4.90 15.24 -14.01
C TYR A 55 4.34 13.90 -13.52
N PRO A 56 4.63 12.79 -14.21
CA PRO A 56 4.13 11.47 -13.82
C PRO A 56 4.90 10.90 -12.61
N LEU A 57 4.17 10.31 -11.65
CA LEU A 57 4.70 9.71 -10.42
C LEU A 57 4.09 8.33 -10.17
N LEU A 58 4.76 7.46 -9.42
CA LEU A 58 4.20 6.19 -8.97
C LEU A 58 3.04 6.40 -7.98
N GLY A 59 3.18 7.38 -7.09
CA GLY A 59 2.17 7.68 -6.08
C GLY A 59 2.24 9.10 -5.55
N LYS A 60 1.12 9.58 -5.01
CA LYS A 60 1.04 10.84 -4.27
C LYS A 60 0.15 10.64 -3.05
N GLY A 61 0.68 10.98 -1.88
CA GLY A 61 -0.01 10.86 -0.61
C GLY A 61 0.03 12.15 0.20
N HIS A 62 -0.51 12.07 1.41
CA HIS A 62 -0.52 13.20 2.36
C HIS A 62 0.89 13.47 2.88
N ALA A 63 1.62 12.42 3.31
CA ALA A 63 2.95 12.56 3.87
C ALA A 63 4.07 12.53 2.83
N GLY A 64 3.85 11.99 1.62
CA GLY A 64 4.91 11.79 0.65
C GLY A 64 4.46 11.67 -0.79
N VAL A 65 5.45 11.71 -1.68
CA VAL A 65 5.33 11.34 -3.10
C VAL A 65 6.15 10.07 -3.32
N VAL A 66 5.79 9.28 -4.34
CA VAL A 66 6.50 8.04 -4.67
C VAL A 66 7.05 8.14 -6.08
N LEU A 67 8.36 7.98 -6.20
CA LEU A 67 9.14 8.04 -7.44
C LEU A 67 9.60 6.62 -7.83
N LYS A 68 10.03 6.48 -9.09
CA LYS A 68 10.86 5.34 -9.49
C LYS A 68 12.30 5.60 -9.07
N ALA A 69 13.00 4.57 -8.62
CA ALA A 69 14.43 4.65 -8.34
C ALA A 69 15.11 3.35 -8.73
N VAL A 70 16.45 3.39 -8.80
CA VAL A 70 17.32 2.22 -8.89
C VAL A 70 18.15 2.14 -7.62
N LYS A 71 18.18 0.96 -7.02
CA LYS A 71 19.00 0.60 -5.86
C LYS A 71 19.53 -0.81 -6.05
N ASP A 72 20.85 -0.99 -5.88
CA ASP A 72 21.53 -2.29 -6.09
C ASP A 72 21.20 -2.89 -7.48
N GLY A 73 21.20 -2.03 -8.53
CA GLY A 73 20.88 -2.40 -9.90
C GLY A 73 19.42 -2.81 -10.17
N LYS A 74 18.51 -2.65 -9.21
CA LYS A 74 17.10 -3.04 -9.31
C LYS A 74 16.16 -1.84 -9.22
N GLU A 75 15.08 -1.88 -10.01
CA GLU A 75 14.02 -0.89 -9.86
C GLU A 75 13.29 -1.05 -8.51
N VAL A 76 13.16 0.06 -7.79
CA VAL A 76 12.44 0.18 -6.52
C VAL A 76 11.45 1.34 -6.58
N ALA A 77 10.48 1.35 -5.67
CA ALA A 77 9.68 2.51 -5.36
C ALA A 77 10.35 3.30 -4.24
N LEU A 78 10.58 4.59 -4.46
CA LEU A 78 11.16 5.50 -3.48
C LEU A 78 10.08 6.45 -2.97
N LYS A 79 9.60 6.25 -1.73
CA LYS A 79 8.73 7.23 -1.06
C LYS A 79 9.61 8.35 -0.51
N VAL A 80 9.24 9.59 -0.83
CA VAL A 80 9.92 10.81 -0.44
C VAL A 80 8.99 11.61 0.46
N ARG A 81 9.42 11.95 1.68
CA ARG A 81 8.65 12.76 2.61
C ARG A 81 8.45 14.18 2.06
N ARG A 82 7.24 14.67 2.13
CA ARG A 82 6.94 16.07 1.77
C ARG A 82 7.57 17.02 2.79
N THR A 83 8.09 18.15 2.30
CA THR A 83 8.67 19.19 3.17
C THR A 83 7.64 19.96 3.99
N ASP A 84 6.34 19.86 3.63
CA ASP A 84 5.20 20.44 4.35
C ASP A 84 4.40 19.37 5.14
N SER A 85 4.96 18.17 5.32
CA SER A 85 4.32 17.12 6.11
C SER A 85 4.40 17.41 7.60
N ASP A 86 3.31 17.13 8.32
CA ASP A 86 3.27 17.17 9.79
C ASP A 86 4.16 16.08 10.43
N ARG A 87 4.62 15.10 9.65
CA ARG A 87 5.50 14.04 10.11
C ARG A 87 6.95 14.51 10.07
N VAL A 88 7.64 14.36 11.18
CA VAL A 88 9.08 14.71 11.28
C VAL A 88 9.97 13.75 10.50
N SER A 89 9.55 12.47 10.34
CA SER A 89 10.31 11.45 9.60
C SER A 89 9.39 10.36 9.05
N LEU A 90 9.96 9.49 8.17
CA LEU A 90 9.32 8.26 7.67
C LEU A 90 9.67 7.01 8.50
N HIS A 91 10.43 7.13 9.59
CA HIS A 91 10.90 5.98 10.38
C HIS A 91 9.75 5.10 10.86
N ARG A 92 8.69 5.70 11.46
CA ARG A 92 7.54 4.94 11.96
C ARG A 92 6.84 4.15 10.86
N GLU A 93 6.67 4.72 9.67
CA GLU A 93 6.06 4.01 8.54
C GLU A 93 6.96 2.84 8.09
N ALA A 94 8.28 3.06 8.01
CA ALA A 94 9.24 2.03 7.67
C ALA A 94 9.27 0.89 8.70
N GLU A 95 9.19 1.20 10.00
CA GLU A 95 9.08 0.21 11.07
C GLU A 95 7.80 -0.63 10.96
N MET A 96 6.66 0.00 10.70
CA MET A 96 5.39 -0.72 10.50
C MET A 96 5.44 -1.61 9.25
N LEU A 97 6.05 -1.13 8.16
CA LEU A 97 6.26 -1.93 6.96
C LEU A 97 7.21 -3.11 7.23
N ALA A 98 8.29 -2.89 7.97
CA ALA A 98 9.22 -3.96 8.38
C ALA A 98 8.53 -5.05 9.22
N LEU A 99 7.64 -4.66 10.14
CA LEU A 99 6.83 -5.60 10.90
C LEU A 99 5.87 -6.39 10.01
N ALA A 100 5.17 -5.71 9.09
CA ALA A 100 4.28 -6.35 8.12
C ALA A 100 5.05 -7.34 7.21
N ASN A 101 6.28 -6.99 6.82
CA ASN A 101 7.14 -7.84 6.00
C ASN A 101 7.51 -9.17 6.69
N LYS A 102 7.65 -9.20 8.02
CA LYS A 102 7.88 -10.45 8.79
C LYS A 102 6.74 -11.46 8.57
N SER A 103 5.53 -10.99 8.29
CA SER A 103 4.35 -11.81 7.99
C SER A 103 4.12 -12.00 6.48
N GLY A 104 5.05 -11.54 5.63
CA GLY A 104 4.93 -11.58 4.17
C GLY A 104 3.86 -10.65 3.60
N VAL A 105 3.58 -9.54 4.30
CA VAL A 105 2.61 -8.53 3.87
C VAL A 105 3.32 -7.21 3.55
N GLY A 106 2.80 -6.48 2.57
CA GLY A 106 3.35 -5.23 2.08
C GLY A 106 4.42 -5.39 1.01
N PRO A 107 4.89 -4.26 0.42
CA PRO A 107 6.11 -4.23 -0.39
C PRO A 107 7.32 -4.61 0.45
N VAL A 108 8.29 -5.31 -0.11
CA VAL A 108 9.55 -5.60 0.59
C VAL A 108 10.27 -4.29 0.87
N LEU A 109 10.62 -4.04 2.12
CA LEU A 109 11.43 -2.89 2.54
C LEU A 109 12.90 -3.15 2.17
N HIS A 110 13.50 -2.24 1.38
CA HIS A 110 14.91 -2.31 0.98
C HIS A 110 15.82 -1.36 1.77
N GLY A 111 15.24 -0.42 2.50
CA GLY A 111 15.94 0.51 3.36
C GLY A 111 15.14 1.78 3.58
N PHE A 112 15.55 2.58 4.55
CA PHE A 112 14.91 3.86 4.84
C PHE A 112 15.87 4.83 5.52
N SER A 113 15.51 6.11 5.47
CA SER A 113 16.15 7.20 6.20
C SER A 113 15.08 8.12 6.78
N GLU A 114 15.45 9.27 7.29
CA GLU A 114 14.51 10.26 7.82
C GLU A 114 13.46 10.67 6.79
N ASP A 115 13.89 10.91 5.54
CA ASP A 115 13.06 11.46 4.47
C ASP A 115 12.67 10.45 3.39
N PHE A 116 13.21 9.21 3.41
CA PHE A 116 13.03 8.25 2.33
C PHE A 116 12.70 6.84 2.82
N ILE A 117 11.86 6.15 2.03
CA ILE A 117 11.68 4.69 2.11
C ILE A 117 11.90 4.11 0.71
N ALA A 118 12.91 3.25 0.56
CA ALA A 118 13.12 2.42 -0.61
C ALA A 118 12.43 1.06 -0.41
N MET A 119 11.54 0.69 -1.30
CA MET A 119 10.72 -0.53 -1.18
C MET A 119 10.46 -1.19 -2.53
N GLU A 120 10.02 -2.45 -2.52
CA GLU A 120 9.59 -3.18 -3.71
C GLU A 120 8.63 -2.34 -4.55
N ARG A 121 8.92 -2.23 -5.86
CA ARG A 121 8.00 -1.61 -6.81
C ARG A 121 6.90 -2.60 -7.19
N ILE A 122 5.69 -2.34 -6.73
CA ILE A 122 4.52 -3.15 -7.07
C ILE A 122 3.91 -2.66 -8.38
N THR A 123 3.73 -3.57 -9.33
CA THR A 123 3.10 -3.27 -10.62
C THR A 123 1.75 -3.98 -10.71
N GLY A 124 0.70 -3.22 -11.05
CA GLY A 124 -0.66 -3.72 -11.18
C GLY A 124 -1.70 -2.61 -10.96
N PRO A 125 -2.97 -2.84 -11.26
CA PRO A 125 -4.05 -1.91 -10.95
C PRO A 125 -4.37 -1.90 -9.46
N TYR A 126 -4.87 -0.78 -8.94
CA TYR A 126 -5.54 -0.77 -7.64
C TYR A 126 -6.80 -1.64 -7.68
N LEU A 127 -7.17 -2.24 -6.55
CA LEU A 127 -8.37 -3.09 -6.47
C LEU A 127 -9.63 -2.42 -7.03
N GLY A 128 -9.77 -1.09 -6.82
CA GLY A 128 -10.90 -0.34 -7.35
C GLY A 128 -10.90 -0.23 -8.88
N GLU A 129 -9.74 -0.07 -9.49
CA GLU A 129 -9.56 -0.03 -10.95
C GLU A 129 -9.76 -1.44 -11.52
N TRP A 130 -9.08 -2.42 -10.93
CA TRP A 130 -9.22 -3.83 -11.32
C TRP A 130 -10.67 -4.28 -11.31
N MET A 131 -11.43 -3.93 -10.28
CA MET A 131 -12.85 -4.30 -10.17
C MET A 131 -13.74 -3.61 -11.21
N ASN A 132 -13.44 -2.36 -11.60
CA ASN A 132 -14.18 -1.66 -12.65
C ASN A 132 -13.98 -2.31 -14.03
N ASP A 133 -12.76 -2.79 -14.29
CA ASP A 133 -12.37 -3.38 -15.57
C ASP A 133 -12.44 -4.93 -15.57
N PHE A 134 -12.91 -5.51 -14.45
CA PHE A 134 -12.97 -6.95 -14.27
C PHE A 134 -13.81 -7.63 -15.35
N ARG A 135 -13.21 -8.63 -16.02
CA ARG A 135 -13.84 -9.49 -17.05
C ARG A 135 -13.53 -10.96 -16.83
N GLY A 136 -12.86 -11.28 -15.69
CA GLY A 136 -12.50 -12.62 -15.30
C GLY A 136 -13.67 -13.47 -14.82
N ASP A 137 -13.37 -14.69 -14.46
CA ASP A 137 -14.35 -15.61 -13.91
C ASP A 137 -14.51 -15.46 -12.37
N LEU A 138 -15.52 -16.14 -11.83
CA LEU A 138 -15.82 -16.10 -10.40
C LEU A 138 -14.67 -16.65 -9.53
N ARG A 139 -13.84 -17.56 -10.05
CA ARG A 139 -12.71 -18.13 -9.31
C ARG A 139 -11.62 -17.07 -9.11
N GLU A 140 -11.30 -16.33 -10.17
CA GLU A 140 -10.33 -15.24 -10.10
C GLU A 140 -10.79 -14.18 -9.10
N LEU A 141 -12.06 -13.76 -9.17
CA LEU A 141 -12.62 -12.79 -8.24
C LEU A 141 -12.51 -13.25 -6.79
N ARG A 142 -12.93 -14.49 -6.51
CA ARG A 142 -12.84 -15.09 -5.17
C ARG A 142 -11.40 -15.20 -4.69
N SER A 143 -10.49 -15.63 -5.56
CA SER A 143 -9.07 -15.74 -5.23
C SER A 143 -8.47 -14.41 -4.82
N VAL A 144 -8.72 -13.34 -5.56
CA VAL A 144 -8.24 -12.00 -5.24
C VAL A 144 -8.77 -11.52 -3.89
N ILE A 145 -10.08 -11.68 -3.63
CA ILE A 145 -10.69 -11.27 -2.36
C ILE A 145 -10.18 -12.13 -1.20
N ARG A 146 -10.06 -13.43 -1.38
CA ARG A 146 -9.52 -14.36 -0.38
C ARG A 146 -8.10 -13.98 0.02
N VAL A 147 -7.20 -13.79 -0.95
CA VAL A 147 -5.81 -13.35 -0.70
C VAL A 147 -5.77 -12.05 0.09
N LEU A 148 -6.68 -11.11 -0.19
CA LEU A 148 -6.78 -9.86 0.55
C LEU A 148 -7.16 -10.08 2.02
N LEU A 149 -8.14 -10.95 2.30
CA LEU A 149 -8.54 -11.29 3.67
C LEU A 149 -7.44 -12.07 4.40
N GLU A 150 -6.77 -13.01 3.74
CA GLU A 150 -5.63 -13.74 4.31
C GLU A 150 -4.47 -12.81 4.68
N LYS A 151 -4.16 -11.82 3.84
CA LYS A 151 -3.14 -10.80 4.16
C LYS A 151 -3.58 -9.87 5.29
N SER A 152 -4.86 -9.49 5.32
CA SER A 152 -5.44 -8.72 6.42
C SER A 152 -5.33 -9.50 7.75
N ARG A 153 -5.60 -10.81 7.72
CA ARG A 153 -5.44 -11.68 8.88
C ARG A 153 -3.98 -11.79 9.33
N LYS A 154 -3.03 -11.92 8.39
CA LYS A 154 -1.60 -11.92 8.74
C LYS A 154 -1.18 -10.66 9.49
N LEU A 155 -1.72 -9.49 9.12
CA LEU A 155 -1.50 -8.25 9.85
C LEU A 155 -2.14 -8.29 11.25
N ASP A 156 -3.38 -8.80 11.38
CA ASP A 156 -4.04 -8.94 12.68
C ASP A 156 -3.20 -9.82 13.62
N LEU A 157 -2.73 -10.99 13.14
CA LEU A 157 -1.91 -11.91 13.92
C LEU A 157 -0.50 -11.37 14.21
N ALA A 158 0.04 -10.49 13.37
CA ALA A 158 1.30 -9.82 13.58
C ALA A 158 1.21 -8.63 14.56
N GLY A 159 0.00 -8.28 15.02
CA GLY A 159 -0.21 -7.14 15.91
C GLY A 159 -0.03 -5.79 15.20
N VAL A 160 -0.24 -5.72 13.88
CA VAL A 160 -0.15 -4.50 13.08
C VAL A 160 -1.53 -4.12 12.55
N ASP A 161 -2.13 -3.06 13.07
CA ASP A 161 -3.34 -2.47 12.48
C ASP A 161 -2.95 -1.47 11.40
N HIS A 162 -3.34 -1.73 10.16
CA HIS A 162 -3.02 -0.87 9.00
C HIS A 162 -3.68 0.52 9.10
N GLY A 163 -4.85 0.60 9.69
CA GLY A 163 -5.58 1.84 9.94
C GLY A 163 -6.42 2.36 8.78
N GLU A 164 -6.17 1.95 7.53
CA GLU A 164 -6.87 2.48 6.34
C GLU A 164 -7.55 1.43 5.46
N LEU A 165 -7.68 0.17 5.89
CA LEU A 165 -8.31 -0.88 5.08
C LEU A 165 -9.83 -0.71 4.89
N THR A 166 -10.45 0.26 5.55
CA THR A 166 -11.79 0.74 5.17
C THR A 166 -11.82 1.37 3.76
N LYS A 167 -10.65 1.78 3.24
CA LYS A 167 -10.44 2.32 1.89
C LYS A 167 -9.69 1.32 1.01
N VAL A 168 -9.95 0.05 1.14
CA VAL A 168 -9.22 -1.08 0.51
C VAL A 168 -8.99 -0.89 -1.00
N LYS A 169 -9.88 -0.21 -1.70
CA LYS A 169 -9.79 0.10 -3.13
C LYS A 169 -8.49 0.81 -3.53
N ARG A 170 -7.87 1.56 -2.61
CA ARG A 170 -6.67 2.38 -2.84
C ARG A 170 -5.41 1.81 -2.20
N HIS A 171 -5.58 0.90 -1.22
CA HIS A 171 -4.46 0.34 -0.45
C HIS A 171 -4.16 -1.11 -0.83
N PHE A 172 -4.72 -1.57 -1.96
CA PHE A 172 -4.51 -2.91 -2.45
C PHE A 172 -4.25 -2.90 -3.96
N ILE A 173 -3.09 -3.43 -4.36
CA ILE A 173 -2.71 -3.60 -5.77
C ILE A 173 -2.87 -5.06 -6.13
N VAL A 174 -3.63 -5.33 -7.20
CA VAL A 174 -3.78 -6.67 -7.77
C VAL A 174 -2.61 -6.94 -8.71
N THR A 175 -1.91 -8.06 -8.53
CA THR A 175 -0.77 -8.46 -9.35
C THR A 175 -0.95 -9.89 -9.83
N GLU A 176 -0.25 -10.29 -10.90
CA GLU A 176 -0.26 -11.66 -11.43
C GLU A 176 0.20 -12.70 -10.38
N ASN A 177 1.15 -12.32 -9.52
CA ASN A 177 1.76 -13.19 -8.51
C ASN A 177 1.15 -13.01 -7.11
N GLY A 178 -0.13 -12.63 -7.04
CA GLY A 178 -0.84 -12.31 -5.80
C GLY A 178 -0.73 -10.83 -5.45
N SER A 179 -1.71 -10.37 -4.72
CA SER A 179 -1.93 -8.95 -4.48
C SER A 179 -1.11 -8.41 -3.30
N ARG A 180 -0.92 -7.09 -3.21
CA ARG A 180 -0.16 -6.42 -2.16
C ARG A 180 -0.99 -5.36 -1.45
N ILE A 181 -0.94 -5.36 -0.11
CA ILE A 181 -1.40 -4.24 0.72
C ILE A 181 -0.27 -3.21 0.73
N ILE A 182 -0.56 -1.95 0.52
CA ILE A 182 0.41 -0.86 0.43
C ILE A 182 0.03 0.29 1.35
N ASP A 183 1.02 1.19 1.62
CA ASP A 183 0.84 2.43 2.37
C ASP A 183 0.59 2.22 3.86
N PHE A 184 1.66 1.95 4.60
CA PHE A 184 1.65 1.72 6.05
C PHE A 184 1.74 3.01 6.87
N GLU A 185 1.49 4.16 6.25
CA GLU A 185 1.59 5.48 6.88
C GLU A 185 0.74 5.63 8.15
N SER A 186 -0.47 5.06 8.14
CA SER A 186 -1.39 5.08 9.27
C SER A 186 -1.31 3.84 10.16
N ALA A 187 -0.36 2.94 9.89
CA ALA A 187 -0.26 1.69 10.64
C ALA A 187 0.21 1.90 12.10
N SER A 188 -0.20 0.99 12.98
CA SER A 188 0.09 1.07 14.41
C SER A 188 0.02 -0.29 15.09
N THR A 189 0.87 -0.51 16.09
CA THR A 189 0.83 -1.66 16.99
C THR A 189 0.09 -1.36 18.31
N GLU A 190 -0.33 -0.12 18.52
CA GLU A 190 -0.98 0.33 19.76
C GLU A 190 -2.51 0.25 19.71
N ARG A 191 -3.08 0.17 18.50
CA ARG A 191 -4.52 0.05 18.29
C ARG A 191 -4.96 -1.40 18.30
N ARG A 192 -6.24 -1.62 18.64
CA ARG A 192 -6.85 -2.95 18.49
C ARG A 192 -6.87 -3.34 17.01
N MET A 193 -6.42 -4.56 16.71
CA MET A 193 -6.40 -5.12 15.37
C MET A 193 -7.81 -5.23 14.81
N GLN A 194 -7.99 -4.80 13.56
CA GLN A 194 -9.28 -4.85 12.86
C GLN A 194 -9.15 -4.96 11.33
N ASN A 195 -8.01 -5.44 10.84
CA ASN A 195 -7.73 -5.47 9.40
C ASN A 195 -8.73 -6.34 8.64
N VAL A 196 -9.00 -7.58 9.10
CA VAL A 196 -10.03 -8.45 8.49
C VAL A 196 -11.39 -7.79 8.53
N THR A 197 -11.78 -7.24 9.68
CA THR A 197 -13.09 -6.59 9.83
C THR A 197 -13.24 -5.40 8.89
N ALA A 198 -12.25 -4.50 8.86
CA ALA A 198 -12.26 -3.31 8.01
C ALA A 198 -12.27 -3.66 6.51
N THR A 199 -11.45 -4.64 6.12
CA THR A 199 -11.38 -5.13 4.74
C THR A 199 -12.70 -5.75 4.30
N THR A 200 -13.25 -6.68 5.10
CA THR A 200 -14.50 -7.37 4.78
C THR A 200 -15.66 -6.38 4.68
N GLN A 201 -15.78 -5.44 5.62
CA GLN A 201 -16.79 -4.38 5.56
C GLN A 201 -16.62 -3.49 4.33
N SER A 202 -15.39 -3.13 3.98
CA SER A 202 -15.12 -2.32 2.80
C SER A 202 -15.52 -3.01 1.50
N ILE A 203 -15.42 -4.33 1.42
CA ILE A 203 -15.74 -5.12 0.24
C ILE A 203 -17.24 -5.45 0.19
N PHE A 204 -17.82 -6.02 1.26
CA PHE A 204 -19.15 -6.62 1.23
C PHE A 204 -20.26 -5.72 1.76
N LEU A 205 -19.93 -4.73 2.62
CA LEU A 205 -20.93 -3.84 3.22
C LEU A 205 -20.89 -2.41 2.69
N ASN A 206 -19.80 -2.00 2.01
CA ASN A 206 -19.78 -0.71 1.32
C ASN A 206 -20.67 -0.76 0.07
N ALA A 207 -21.71 0.06 0.04
CA ALA A 207 -22.76 0.02 -0.99
C ALA A 207 -22.21 0.01 -2.44
N ARG A 208 -21.18 0.82 -2.74
CA ARG A 208 -20.62 0.89 -4.09
C ARG A 208 -19.86 -0.37 -4.49
N PHE A 209 -19.07 -0.96 -3.58
CA PHE A 209 -18.32 -2.18 -3.90
C PHE A 209 -19.24 -3.40 -3.90
N ALA A 210 -20.13 -3.49 -2.94
CA ALA A 210 -21.11 -4.55 -2.86
C ALA A 210 -22.02 -4.59 -4.11
N SER A 211 -22.42 -3.43 -4.66
CA SER A 211 -23.23 -3.40 -5.89
C SER A 211 -22.46 -3.93 -7.11
N GLN A 212 -21.14 -3.69 -7.19
CA GLN A 212 -20.31 -4.29 -8.23
C GLN A 212 -20.15 -5.80 -8.04
N LEU A 213 -19.95 -6.27 -6.80
CA LEU A 213 -19.84 -7.71 -6.51
C LEU A 213 -21.14 -8.47 -6.83
N LYS A 214 -22.30 -7.87 -6.59
CA LYS A 214 -23.62 -8.49 -6.88
C LYS A 214 -23.77 -8.94 -8.33
N THR A 215 -23.06 -8.32 -9.27
CA THR A 215 -23.12 -8.71 -10.69
C THR A 215 -22.35 -9.99 -10.97
N HIS A 216 -21.48 -10.42 -10.05
CA HIS A 216 -20.60 -11.57 -10.22
C HIS A 216 -20.86 -12.70 -9.21
N MET A 217 -21.30 -12.37 -7.99
CA MET A 217 -21.50 -13.36 -6.94
C MET A 217 -22.64 -12.98 -5.97
N ARG A 218 -23.18 -14.01 -5.30
CA ARG A 218 -24.14 -13.80 -4.21
C ARG A 218 -23.40 -13.20 -3.00
N LEU A 219 -23.92 -12.10 -2.47
CA LEU A 219 -23.40 -11.49 -1.25
C LEU A 219 -23.88 -12.25 -0.01
N PRO A 220 -23.09 -12.25 1.08
CA PRO A 220 -23.50 -12.76 2.36
C PRO A 220 -24.70 -11.99 2.94
N ASP A 221 -25.44 -12.64 3.82
CA ASP A 221 -26.41 -11.94 4.66
C ASP A 221 -25.69 -10.93 5.54
N ARG A 222 -26.23 -9.71 5.60
CA ARG A 222 -25.57 -8.58 6.29
C ARG A 222 -25.42 -8.83 7.79
N GLU A 223 -26.49 -9.34 8.45
CA GLU A 223 -26.49 -9.54 9.89
C GLU A 223 -25.58 -10.71 10.28
N ALA A 224 -25.66 -11.82 9.55
CA ALA A 224 -24.77 -12.96 9.72
C ALA A 224 -23.30 -12.56 9.57
N LEU A 225 -22.96 -11.75 8.56
CA LEU A 225 -21.59 -11.28 8.35
C LEU A 225 -21.13 -10.38 9.50
N ILE A 226 -21.95 -9.45 9.99
CA ILE A 226 -21.60 -8.60 11.13
C ILE A 226 -21.34 -9.42 12.38
N ASN A 227 -22.17 -10.45 12.64
CA ASN A 227 -22.02 -11.34 13.79
C ASN A 227 -20.72 -12.15 13.69
N SER A 228 -20.41 -12.72 12.52
CA SER A 228 -19.16 -13.47 12.29
C SER A 228 -17.92 -12.58 12.44
N LEU A 229 -17.96 -11.35 11.89
CA LEU A 229 -16.87 -10.39 12.08
C LEU A 229 -16.69 -9.96 13.54
N SER A 230 -17.78 -9.88 14.30
CA SER A 230 -17.73 -9.58 15.74
C SER A 230 -17.10 -10.73 16.52
N ALA A 231 -17.43 -11.98 16.19
CA ALA A 231 -16.80 -13.16 16.77
C ALA A 231 -15.30 -13.20 16.45
N TYR A 232 -14.90 -13.00 15.19
CA TYR A 232 -13.50 -12.93 14.80
C TYR A 232 -12.74 -11.80 15.51
N LYS A 233 -13.35 -10.62 15.64
CA LYS A 233 -12.73 -9.49 16.34
C LYS A 233 -12.51 -9.75 17.84
N CYS A 234 -13.37 -10.57 18.47
CA CYS A 234 -13.22 -10.99 19.86
C CYS A 234 -12.16 -12.06 20.03
N ASP A 235 -12.11 -13.03 19.10
CA ASP A 235 -11.16 -14.14 19.14
C ASP A 235 -10.73 -14.50 17.70
N MET A 236 -9.47 -14.16 17.37
CA MET A 236 -8.90 -14.28 16.02
C MET A 236 -8.45 -15.72 15.70
N THR A 237 -9.26 -16.72 16.04
CA THR A 237 -8.99 -18.13 15.75
C THR A 237 -9.10 -18.46 14.26
N ASP A 238 -8.52 -19.61 13.85
CA ASP A 238 -8.68 -20.15 12.50
C ASP A 238 -10.15 -20.37 12.19
N LYS A 239 -10.90 -20.98 13.12
CA LYS A 239 -12.32 -21.24 12.97
C LYS A 239 -13.12 -19.96 12.68
N ASN A 240 -12.97 -18.93 13.47
CA ASN A 240 -13.71 -17.68 13.28
C ASN A 240 -13.35 -16.99 11.96
N PHE A 241 -12.12 -17.14 11.48
CA PHE A 241 -11.70 -16.64 10.17
C PHE A 241 -12.33 -17.47 9.03
N ASP A 242 -12.33 -18.80 9.16
CA ASP A 242 -12.95 -19.70 8.18
C ASP A 242 -14.45 -19.44 8.09
N ASP A 243 -15.15 -19.23 9.22
CA ASP A 243 -16.56 -18.84 9.25
C ASP A 243 -16.82 -17.54 8.44
N VAL A 244 -15.90 -16.55 8.49
CA VAL A 244 -15.99 -15.33 7.65
C VAL A 244 -15.80 -15.67 6.17
N LEU A 245 -14.82 -16.52 5.82
CA LEU A 245 -14.56 -16.91 4.43
C LEU A 245 -15.74 -17.69 3.85
N GLU A 246 -16.32 -18.62 4.60
CA GLU A 246 -17.50 -19.42 4.19
C GLU A 246 -18.72 -18.53 3.91
N LEU A 247 -19.05 -17.61 4.84
CA LEU A 247 -20.13 -16.65 4.65
C LEU A 247 -19.94 -15.78 3.41
N CYS A 248 -18.69 -15.42 3.10
CA CYS A 248 -18.33 -14.63 1.92
C CYS A 248 -18.24 -15.47 0.64
N ASN A 249 -18.48 -16.80 0.67
CA ASN A 249 -18.31 -17.73 -0.45
C ASN A 249 -16.87 -17.70 -1.03
N LEU A 250 -15.88 -17.68 -0.18
CA LEU A 250 -14.45 -17.61 -0.54
C LEU A 250 -13.67 -18.90 -0.25
N VAL A 251 -14.34 -19.96 0.12
CA VAL A 251 -13.78 -21.30 0.31
C VAL A 251 -13.74 -22.09 -0.99
#